data_78acdba7148113c654de8aee09ebf51c
#
_entry.id   78acdba7148113c654de8aee09ebf51c
#
_cell.length_a   1.000
_cell.length_b   1.000
_cell.length_c   1.000
_cell.angle_alpha   90.00
_cell.angle_beta   90.00
_cell.angle_gamma   90.00
#
_symmetry.space_group_name_H-M   'P 1'
#
loop_
_entity.id
_entity.type
_entity.pdbx_description
1 polymer ?
#
loop_
_entity_poly.entity_id
_entity_poly.type
_entity_poly.pdbx_seq_one_letter_code
_entity_poly.pdbx_strand_id
1 'polypeptide(L)'
;AFNNAGTIGEFAPVPDMETENWNTVLGTNLTSAFFAAKYQIPALIENGGGSIVFTSSFVGHANAGMPGMGAYAASKAGMIGLTMSLAAEHGAQKVRVNALLPGGTKTGMAAGDAAVQEFIAGLHPLKRMAEPREIAQSALFLLSDRASFVTGSAVDADGGVSIRLA
;
A
#
# COMPACT_ATOMS: atom_id res chain seq x y z
N ALA A 1 4.39 -13.83 -1.64
CA ALA A 1 3.46 -13.21 -2.59
C ALA A 1 3.53 -11.69 -2.50
N PHE A 2 3.46 -10.99 -3.64
CA PHE A 2 3.43 -9.53 -3.72
C PHE A 2 2.11 -9.08 -4.36
N ASN A 3 1.24 -8.45 -3.58
CA ASN A 3 -0.08 -8.00 -4.00
C ASN A 3 -0.04 -6.49 -4.22
N ASN A 4 0.12 -6.07 -5.48
CA ASN A 4 0.39 -4.68 -5.87
C ASN A 4 -0.76 -4.01 -6.64
N ALA A 5 -1.74 -4.76 -7.13
CA ALA A 5 -2.85 -4.20 -7.89
C ALA A 5 -3.60 -3.13 -7.08
N GLY A 6 -3.96 -2.04 -7.76
CA GLY A 6 -4.69 -0.95 -7.11
C GLY A 6 -5.10 0.15 -8.06
N THR A 7 -6.08 0.93 -7.65
CA THR A 7 -6.55 2.12 -8.36
C THR A 7 -6.76 3.26 -7.37
N ILE A 8 -6.59 4.48 -7.86
CA ILE A 8 -6.85 5.69 -7.07
C ILE A 8 -8.34 6.10 -7.15
N GLY A 9 -9.04 5.66 -8.21
CA GLY A 9 -10.39 6.08 -8.50
C GLY A 9 -10.49 7.52 -9.01
N GLU A 10 -11.69 8.06 -8.97
CA GLU A 10 -11.97 9.45 -9.30
C GLU A 10 -11.89 10.32 -8.04
N PHE A 11 -11.34 11.53 -8.20
CA PHE A 11 -11.23 12.49 -7.11
C PHE A 11 -12.56 13.22 -6.94
N ALA A 12 -13.20 13.03 -5.79
CA ALA A 12 -14.42 13.74 -5.42
C ALA A 12 -14.52 13.91 -3.90
N PRO A 13 -14.97 15.06 -3.38
CA PRO A 13 -15.38 15.19 -1.99
C PRO A 13 -16.43 14.11 -1.66
N VAL A 14 -16.42 13.59 -0.44
CA VAL A 14 -17.34 12.49 -0.06
C VAL A 14 -18.81 12.76 -0.35
N PRO A 15 -19.36 13.99 -0.12
CA PRO A 15 -20.75 14.26 -0.46
C PRO A 15 -21.10 14.15 -1.96
N ASP A 16 -20.09 14.34 -2.82
CA ASP A 16 -20.24 14.35 -4.28
C ASP A 16 -19.69 13.07 -4.93
N MET A 17 -19.17 12.14 -4.11
CA MET A 17 -18.57 10.91 -4.61
C MET A 17 -19.64 9.91 -5.03
N GLU A 18 -19.59 9.47 -6.27
CA GLU A 18 -20.46 8.40 -6.76
C GLU A 18 -20.17 7.08 -5.99
N THR A 19 -21.24 6.41 -5.57
CA THR A 19 -21.15 5.13 -4.84
C THR A 19 -20.39 4.08 -5.65
N GLU A 20 -20.51 4.12 -6.97
CA GLU A 20 -19.79 3.22 -7.88
C GLU A 20 -18.28 3.43 -7.82
N ASN A 21 -17.81 4.69 -7.76
CA ASN A 21 -16.38 5.00 -7.57
C ASN A 21 -15.88 4.45 -6.22
N TRP A 22 -16.62 4.65 -5.14
CA TRP A 22 -16.32 4.10 -3.83
C TRP A 22 -16.18 2.57 -3.90
N ASN A 23 -17.18 1.86 -4.45
CA ASN A 23 -17.20 0.42 -4.55
C ASN A 23 -16.06 -0.11 -5.43
N THR A 24 -15.77 0.54 -6.54
CA THR A 24 -14.67 0.18 -7.43
C THR A 24 -13.31 0.29 -6.74
N VAL A 25 -13.08 1.37 -6.00
CA VAL A 25 -11.81 1.58 -5.28
C VAL A 25 -11.65 0.57 -4.15
N LEU A 26 -12.67 0.38 -3.32
CA LEU A 26 -12.62 -0.62 -2.24
C LEU A 26 -12.51 -2.04 -2.80
N GLY A 27 -13.26 -2.36 -3.84
CA GLY A 27 -13.23 -3.66 -4.52
C GLY A 27 -11.84 -4.00 -5.04
N THR A 28 -11.25 -3.05 -5.77
CA THR A 28 -9.93 -3.24 -6.41
C THR A 28 -8.80 -3.26 -5.39
N ASN A 29 -8.82 -2.39 -4.37
CA ASN A 29 -7.71 -2.27 -3.44
C ASN A 29 -7.83 -3.21 -2.23
N LEU A 30 -8.94 -3.13 -1.49
CA LEU A 30 -9.09 -3.81 -0.21
C LEU A 30 -9.70 -5.21 -0.33
N THR A 31 -10.80 -5.32 -1.08
CA THR A 31 -11.46 -6.62 -1.25
C THR A 31 -10.57 -7.60 -2.00
N SER A 32 -9.81 -7.13 -2.99
CA SER A 32 -8.83 -7.98 -3.69
C SER A 32 -7.72 -8.48 -2.76
N ALA A 33 -7.25 -7.65 -1.82
CA ALA A 33 -6.27 -8.06 -0.81
C ALA A 33 -6.82 -9.16 0.11
N PHE A 34 -8.08 -9.04 0.51
CA PHE A 34 -8.77 -10.11 1.23
C PHE A 34 -8.82 -11.41 0.43
N PHE A 35 -9.22 -11.37 -0.85
CA PHE A 35 -9.25 -12.57 -1.68
C PHE A 35 -7.85 -13.14 -1.91
N ALA A 36 -6.85 -12.29 -2.12
CA ALA A 36 -5.47 -12.73 -2.22
C ALA A 36 -5.03 -13.50 -0.97
N ALA A 37 -5.25 -12.93 0.22
CA ALA A 37 -4.94 -13.60 1.49
C ALA A 37 -5.68 -14.94 1.63
N LYS A 38 -6.98 -14.95 1.35
CA LYS A 38 -7.84 -16.14 1.46
C LYS A 38 -7.27 -17.34 0.70
N TYR A 39 -6.68 -17.13 -0.46
CA TYR A 39 -6.17 -18.22 -1.30
C TYR A 39 -4.66 -18.43 -1.19
N GLN A 40 -3.89 -17.38 -0.86
CA GLN A 40 -2.44 -17.49 -0.75
C GLN A 40 -2.01 -18.10 0.58
N ILE A 41 -2.69 -17.78 1.70
CA ILE A 41 -2.30 -18.23 3.03
C ILE A 41 -2.34 -19.76 3.16
N PRO A 42 -3.40 -20.49 2.77
CA PRO A 42 -3.39 -21.95 2.81
C PRO A 42 -2.22 -22.55 2.03
N ALA A 43 -1.97 -22.06 0.82
CA ALA A 43 -0.87 -22.55 0.00
C ALA A 43 0.51 -22.28 0.62
N LEU A 44 0.69 -21.14 1.28
CA LEU A 44 1.94 -20.83 2.00
C LEU A 44 2.13 -21.76 3.20
N ILE A 45 1.07 -22.04 3.96
CA ILE A 45 1.12 -22.97 5.10
C ILE A 45 1.49 -24.38 4.63
N GLU A 46 0.90 -24.89 3.56
CA GLU A 46 1.25 -26.18 2.97
C GLU A 46 2.72 -26.26 2.55
N ASN A 47 3.30 -25.15 2.09
CA ASN A 47 4.71 -25.05 1.72
C ASN A 47 5.65 -24.74 2.90
N GLY A 48 5.17 -24.82 4.15
CA GLY A 48 5.99 -24.64 5.35
C GLY A 48 6.20 -23.19 5.81
N GLY A 49 5.44 -22.26 5.25
CA GLY A 49 5.46 -20.85 5.58
C GLY A 49 5.73 -19.94 4.38
N GLY A 50 5.88 -18.65 4.63
CA GLY A 50 6.20 -17.70 3.57
C GLY A 50 5.95 -16.24 3.93
N SER A 51 5.90 -15.38 2.93
CA SER A 51 5.67 -13.95 3.11
C SER A 51 4.66 -13.39 2.12
N ILE A 52 3.77 -12.55 2.63
CA ILE A 52 2.82 -11.74 1.85
C ILE A 52 3.16 -10.27 2.07
N VAL A 53 3.20 -9.51 0.99
CA VAL A 53 3.30 -8.05 1.03
C VAL A 53 2.13 -7.45 0.25
N PHE A 54 1.39 -6.56 0.90
CA PHE A 54 0.36 -5.74 0.28
C PHE A 54 0.91 -4.34 0.01
N THR A 55 0.67 -3.80 -1.18
CA THR A 55 0.98 -2.39 -1.49
C THR A 55 -0.13 -1.49 -1.00
N SER A 56 0.06 -0.93 0.20
CA SER A 56 -0.79 0.13 0.74
C SER A 56 -0.34 1.51 0.21
N SER A 57 -0.27 2.51 1.04
CA SER A 57 0.20 3.86 0.73
C SER A 57 0.42 4.63 2.03
N PHE A 58 1.33 5.61 2.01
CA PHE A 58 1.44 6.61 3.09
C PHE A 58 0.10 7.32 3.37
N VAL A 59 -0.76 7.47 2.36
CA VAL A 59 -2.10 8.10 2.46
C VAL A 59 -3.02 7.37 3.44
N GLY A 60 -2.89 6.05 3.57
CA GLY A 60 -3.68 5.25 4.51
C GLY A 60 -3.15 5.27 5.95
N HIS A 61 -2.01 5.90 6.22
CA HIS A 61 -1.31 5.80 7.49
C HIS A 61 -1.16 7.17 8.21
N ALA A 62 -0.48 8.12 7.59
CA ALA A 62 -0.05 9.34 8.26
C ALA A 62 -0.55 10.64 7.59
N ASN A 63 -1.08 10.56 6.38
CA ASN A 63 -1.51 11.73 5.62
C ASN A 63 -2.68 11.31 4.73
N ALA A 64 -3.78 12.04 4.80
CA ALA A 64 -5.00 11.71 4.03
C ALA A 64 -4.88 11.93 2.51
N GLY A 65 -3.70 12.34 2.03
CA GLY A 65 -3.51 12.67 0.63
C GLY A 65 -4.11 14.01 0.22
N MET A 66 -4.50 14.11 -1.05
CA MET A 66 -5.15 15.30 -1.59
C MET A 66 -6.67 15.25 -1.33
N PRO A 67 -7.35 16.41 -1.29
CA PRO A 67 -8.81 16.46 -1.24
C PRO A 67 -9.43 15.57 -2.33
N GLY A 68 -10.49 14.85 -1.99
CA GLY A 68 -11.18 13.95 -2.93
C GLY A 68 -10.66 12.50 -2.93
N MET A 69 -9.62 12.16 -2.16
CA MET A 69 -9.07 10.79 -2.09
C MET A 69 -9.72 9.90 -1.03
N GLY A 70 -10.91 10.22 -0.54
CA GLY A 70 -11.55 9.52 0.60
C GLY A 70 -11.65 8.01 0.44
N ALA A 71 -12.12 7.51 -0.71
CA ALA A 71 -12.23 6.07 -0.99
C ALA A 71 -10.83 5.40 -1.01
N TYR A 72 -9.86 6.04 -1.67
CA TYR A 72 -8.50 5.54 -1.72
C TYR A 72 -7.87 5.46 -0.33
N ALA A 73 -7.94 6.54 0.45
CA ALA A 73 -7.42 6.59 1.81
C ALA A 73 -8.03 5.49 2.69
N ALA A 74 -9.37 5.34 2.65
CA ALA A 74 -10.08 4.30 3.38
C ALA A 74 -9.62 2.89 2.97
N SER A 75 -9.47 2.63 1.67
CA SER A 75 -9.01 1.32 1.17
C SER A 75 -7.58 0.99 1.63
N LYS A 76 -6.68 1.97 1.61
CA LYS A 76 -5.28 1.79 1.99
C LYS A 76 -5.10 1.69 3.52
N ALA A 77 -5.87 2.42 4.30
CA ALA A 77 -5.94 2.27 5.76
C ALA A 77 -6.50 0.89 6.15
N GLY A 78 -7.59 0.45 5.53
CA GLY A 78 -8.17 -0.87 5.75
C GLY A 78 -7.20 -2.02 5.47
N MET A 79 -6.34 -1.85 4.45
CA MET A 79 -5.31 -2.83 4.12
C MET A 79 -4.24 -2.97 5.22
N ILE A 80 -3.90 -1.89 5.93
CA ILE A 80 -2.99 -1.94 7.08
C ILE A 80 -3.64 -2.74 8.22
N GLY A 81 -4.92 -2.49 8.51
CA GLY A 81 -5.67 -3.25 9.51
C GLY A 81 -5.74 -4.75 9.16
N LEU A 82 -6.03 -5.08 7.91
CA LEU A 82 -6.03 -6.46 7.41
C LEU A 82 -4.65 -7.11 7.57
N THR A 83 -3.58 -6.39 7.27
CA THR A 83 -2.19 -6.86 7.44
C THR A 83 -1.90 -7.28 8.88
N MET A 84 -2.27 -6.45 9.84
CA MET A 84 -2.04 -6.73 11.27
C MET A 84 -2.82 -7.96 11.74
N SER A 85 -4.09 -8.09 11.34
CA SER A 85 -4.92 -9.25 11.67
C SER A 85 -4.31 -10.55 11.14
N LEU A 86 -4.00 -10.59 9.85
CA LEU A 86 -3.44 -11.77 9.20
C LEU A 86 -2.06 -12.16 9.77
N ALA A 87 -1.24 -11.18 10.12
CA ALA A 87 0.07 -11.44 10.73
C ALA A 87 -0.08 -12.09 12.12
N ALA A 88 -1.03 -11.61 12.92
CA ALA A 88 -1.33 -12.17 14.24
C ALA A 88 -1.92 -13.59 14.15
N GLU A 89 -2.81 -13.82 13.19
CA GLU A 89 -3.49 -15.11 12.99
C GLU A 89 -2.53 -16.20 12.50
N HIS A 90 -1.58 -15.86 11.62
CA HIS A 90 -0.80 -16.85 10.87
C HIS A 90 0.70 -16.88 11.18
N GLY A 91 1.17 -16.07 12.15
CA GLY A 91 2.58 -16.02 12.52
C GLY A 91 3.10 -17.36 13.06
N ALA A 92 2.32 -18.07 13.87
CA ALA A 92 2.67 -19.41 14.37
C ALA A 92 2.82 -20.46 13.24
N GLN A 93 2.18 -20.23 12.10
CA GLN A 93 2.27 -21.05 10.89
C GLN A 93 3.39 -20.60 9.94
N LYS A 94 4.30 -19.73 10.43
CA LYS A 94 5.45 -19.18 9.68
C LYS A 94 5.04 -18.35 8.46
N VAL A 95 3.85 -17.76 8.45
CA VAL A 95 3.42 -16.81 7.42
C VAL A 95 3.60 -15.40 7.96
N ARG A 96 4.45 -14.61 7.31
CA ARG A 96 4.63 -13.19 7.58
C ARG A 96 3.76 -12.37 6.64
N VAL A 97 3.10 -11.34 7.16
CA VAL A 97 2.26 -10.44 6.37
C VAL A 97 2.63 -9.00 6.69
N ASN A 98 2.99 -8.21 5.69
CA ASN A 98 3.37 -6.81 5.87
C ASN A 98 2.69 -5.92 4.82
N ALA A 99 2.48 -4.66 5.16
CA ALA A 99 2.06 -3.62 4.24
C ALA A 99 3.27 -2.76 3.86
N LEU A 100 3.50 -2.57 2.56
CA LEU A 100 4.46 -1.60 2.03
C LEU A 100 3.71 -0.30 1.70
N LEU A 101 4.22 0.83 2.15
CA LEU A 101 3.60 2.15 2.01
C LEU A 101 4.47 3.06 1.13
N PRO A 102 4.33 2.99 -0.19
CA PRO A 102 5.06 3.88 -1.09
C PRO A 102 4.60 5.33 -0.97
N GLY A 103 5.55 6.25 -1.16
CA GLY A 103 5.29 7.64 -1.51
C GLY A 103 5.04 7.80 -3.01
N GLY A 104 5.10 9.03 -3.50
CA GLY A 104 5.02 9.34 -4.92
C GLY A 104 6.07 8.58 -5.71
N THR A 105 5.61 7.74 -6.63
CA THR A 105 6.46 6.85 -7.44
C THR A 105 6.16 7.10 -8.92
N LYS A 106 7.18 7.15 -9.75
CA LYS A 106 7.07 7.39 -11.20
C LYS A 106 6.47 6.18 -11.92
N THR A 107 5.15 6.13 -11.94
CA THR A 107 4.35 5.08 -12.59
C THR A 107 3.24 5.69 -13.42
N GLY A 108 2.53 4.87 -14.20
CA GLY A 108 1.35 5.31 -14.94
C GLY A 108 0.26 5.94 -14.06
N MET A 109 0.14 5.54 -12.81
CA MET A 109 -0.82 6.11 -11.84
C MET A 109 -0.45 7.57 -11.48
N ALA A 110 0.82 7.92 -11.50
CA ALA A 110 1.35 9.26 -11.21
C ALA A 110 1.77 10.00 -12.50
N ALA A 111 1.32 9.54 -13.66
CA ALA A 111 1.61 10.12 -14.96
C ALA A 111 0.76 11.40 -15.18
N GLY A 112 1.11 12.45 -14.46
CA GLY A 112 0.69 13.81 -14.74
C GLY A 112 1.66 14.54 -15.67
N ASP A 113 1.35 15.78 -15.99
CA ASP A 113 2.33 16.66 -16.63
C ASP A 113 3.55 16.93 -15.72
N ALA A 114 4.57 17.59 -16.24
CA ALA A 114 5.81 17.88 -15.50
C ALA A 114 5.54 18.69 -14.22
N ALA A 115 4.55 19.60 -14.23
CA ALA A 115 4.22 20.43 -13.08
C ALA A 115 3.60 19.60 -11.94
N VAL A 116 2.75 18.63 -12.27
CA VAL A 116 2.17 17.70 -11.28
C VAL A 116 3.28 16.82 -10.68
N GLN A 117 4.20 16.32 -11.50
CA GLN A 117 5.31 15.51 -11.00
C GLN A 117 6.25 16.32 -10.11
N GLU A 118 6.55 17.57 -10.46
CA GLU A 118 7.35 18.48 -9.65
C GLU A 118 6.66 18.81 -8.33
N PHE A 119 5.35 19.08 -8.35
CA PHE A 119 4.56 19.28 -7.14
C PHE A 119 4.65 18.05 -6.22
N ILE A 120 4.39 16.84 -6.74
CA ILE A 120 4.50 15.61 -5.95
C ILE A 120 5.92 15.42 -5.41
N ALA A 121 6.95 15.63 -6.22
CA ALA A 121 8.34 15.57 -5.78
C ALA A 121 8.64 16.55 -4.64
N GLY A 122 8.11 17.76 -4.72
CA GLY A 122 8.23 18.80 -3.69
C GLY A 122 7.62 18.44 -2.34
N LEU A 123 6.60 17.56 -2.33
CA LEU A 123 5.98 17.06 -1.10
C LEU A 123 6.92 16.17 -0.29
N HIS A 124 7.88 15.51 -0.91
CA HIS A 124 8.81 14.60 -0.23
C HIS A 124 10.00 15.37 0.36
N PRO A 125 10.41 15.09 1.60
CA PRO A 125 11.68 15.59 2.14
C PRO A 125 12.88 15.30 1.23
N LEU A 126 12.93 14.15 0.56
CA LEU A 126 13.98 13.81 -0.41
C LEU A 126 13.89 14.57 -1.74
N LYS A 127 12.88 15.46 -1.92
CA LYS A 127 12.71 16.35 -3.08
C LYS A 127 12.69 15.65 -4.43
N ARG A 128 12.21 14.42 -4.45
CA ARG A 128 11.99 13.65 -5.67
C ARG A 128 10.92 12.59 -5.46
N MET A 129 10.37 12.08 -6.54
CA MET A 129 9.60 10.84 -6.55
C MET A 129 10.55 9.63 -6.54
N ALA A 130 10.05 8.51 -6.08
CA ALA A 130 10.77 7.24 -6.17
C ALA A 130 10.75 6.69 -7.62
N GLU A 131 11.81 6.00 -7.98
CA GLU A 131 11.77 5.10 -9.13
C GLU A 131 11.07 3.78 -8.74
N PRO A 132 10.32 3.13 -9.63
CA PRO A 132 9.65 1.85 -9.33
C PRO A 132 10.58 0.80 -8.73
N ARG A 133 11.84 0.78 -9.18
CA ARG A 133 12.86 -0.15 -8.68
C ARG A 133 13.16 0.07 -7.19
N GLU A 134 13.09 1.28 -6.67
CA GLU A 134 13.35 1.56 -5.25
C GLU A 134 12.26 0.95 -4.37
N ILE A 135 11.01 1.07 -4.80
CA ILE A 135 9.88 0.43 -4.12
C ILE A 135 9.96 -1.10 -4.22
N ALA A 136 10.36 -1.63 -5.38
CA ALA A 136 10.56 -3.06 -5.57
C ALA A 136 11.66 -3.63 -4.65
N GLN A 137 12.72 -2.88 -4.34
CA GLN A 137 13.75 -3.32 -3.38
C GLN A 137 13.19 -3.43 -1.95
N SER A 138 12.31 -2.51 -1.54
CA SER A 138 11.63 -2.59 -0.24
C SER A 138 10.70 -3.80 -0.17
N ALA A 139 9.96 -4.07 -1.25
CA ALA A 139 9.14 -5.28 -1.35
C ALA A 139 10.00 -6.56 -1.28
N LEU A 140 11.12 -6.59 -2.01
CA LEU A 140 12.05 -7.73 -2.01
C LEU A 140 12.62 -8.00 -0.61
N PHE A 141 12.99 -6.96 0.13
CA PHE A 141 13.42 -7.09 1.52
C PHE A 141 12.33 -7.79 2.35
N LEU A 142 11.10 -7.28 2.33
CA LEU A 142 9.98 -7.82 3.12
C LEU A 142 9.60 -9.26 2.73
N LEU A 143 9.79 -9.63 1.47
CA LEU A 143 9.52 -10.97 0.96
C LEU A 143 10.62 -11.97 1.30
N SER A 144 11.84 -11.52 1.53
CA SER A 144 13.02 -12.37 1.77
C SER A 144 13.20 -12.75 3.23
N ASP A 145 14.07 -13.72 3.51
CA ASP A 145 14.47 -14.15 4.85
C ASP A 145 15.22 -13.07 5.64
N ARG A 146 15.71 -12.02 4.97
CA ARG A 146 16.29 -10.84 5.63
C ARG A 146 15.28 -10.10 6.51
N ALA A 147 13.99 -10.27 6.25
CA ALA A 147 12.88 -9.74 7.05
C ALA A 147 12.25 -10.83 7.93
N SER A 148 12.99 -11.85 8.35
CA SER A 148 12.46 -13.02 9.09
C SER A 148 11.76 -12.66 10.42
N PHE A 149 12.06 -11.50 11.00
CA PHE A 149 11.44 -11.01 12.23
C PHE A 149 10.51 -9.80 12.01
N VAL A 150 10.11 -9.55 10.75
CA VAL A 150 9.21 -8.44 10.36
C VAL A 150 7.88 -9.03 9.92
N THR A 151 6.84 -8.81 10.71
CA THR A 151 5.46 -9.18 10.39
C THR A 151 4.47 -8.22 11.05
N GLY A 152 3.31 -8.01 10.45
CA GLY A 152 2.28 -7.09 10.93
C GLY A 152 2.64 -5.60 10.78
N SER A 153 3.71 -5.30 10.07
CA SER A 153 4.25 -3.95 9.99
C SER A 153 3.71 -3.19 8.76
N ALA A 154 3.46 -1.90 8.97
CA ALA A 154 3.30 -0.92 7.91
C ALA A 154 4.67 -0.26 7.70
N VAL A 155 5.28 -0.48 6.54
CA VAL A 155 6.66 -0.07 6.26
C VAL A 155 6.65 1.04 5.22
N ASP A 156 7.03 2.23 5.64
CA ASP A 156 7.13 3.40 4.77
C ASP A 156 8.34 3.29 3.83
N ALA A 157 8.08 3.49 2.54
CA ALA A 157 9.06 3.67 1.48
C ALA A 157 8.67 4.91 0.67
N ASP A 158 8.60 6.06 1.35
CA ASP A 158 7.83 7.22 0.95
C ASP A 158 8.66 8.51 0.81
N GLY A 159 9.97 8.42 0.90
CA GLY A 159 10.85 9.61 0.82
C GLY A 159 10.59 10.64 1.91
N GLY A 160 9.91 10.23 2.99
CA GLY A 160 9.59 11.04 4.16
C GLY A 160 8.31 11.88 4.02
N VAL A 161 7.47 11.65 3.01
CA VAL A 161 6.25 12.46 2.82
C VAL A 161 5.26 12.33 3.99
N SER A 162 5.21 11.18 4.65
CA SER A 162 4.35 10.94 5.82
C SER A 162 4.72 11.76 7.05
N ILE A 163 5.99 12.11 7.20
CA ILE A 163 6.54 12.84 8.38
C ILE A 163 6.89 14.29 8.09
N ARG A 164 6.55 14.82 6.92
CA ARG A 164 6.86 16.22 6.59
C ARG A 164 6.08 17.17 7.52
N LEU A 165 6.73 18.24 7.92
CA LEU A 165 6.05 19.39 8.51
C LEU A 165 5.25 20.12 7.43
N ALA A 166 4.06 20.60 7.79
CA ALA A 166 3.17 21.33 6.88
C ALA A 166 3.82 22.60 6.34
#